data_81b124a9bd39c22651777e04279f7114
#
_entry.id   81b124a9bd39c22651777e04279f7114
#
_cell.length_a   1.000
_cell.length_b   1.000
_cell.length_c   1.000
_cell.angle_alpha   90.00
_cell.angle_beta   90.00
_cell.angle_gamma   90.00
#
_symmetry.space_group_name_H-M   'P 1'
#
loop_
_entity.id
_entity.type
_entity.pdbx_description
1 polymer ?
#
loop_
_entity_poly.entity_id
_entity_poly.type
_entity_poly.pdbx_seq_one_letter_code
_entity_poly.pdbx_strand_id
1 'polypeptide(L)'
;MAIGLVGSEMCIRDRWRSFMRLEESEIEAPRLGEPFLLTPGPLTTSYDTKSAMLKDWGSWDGDFRQMTQLMRDQLIEMLGSGNESFDCVPMQGSGSFSVEAMLGSFVPKDGKVLVLSNGAYGQRAAKTLKYLKRDHIVLDKGDYLPPRGEEVAEILATDNDITHVVAVHCETSSGILNPIEEISLATYNAGRKLLIDSMSAFGAILVEPNKIKFEAIVSSANKCIAVSYTHLRAHETNSH
;
A
#
# COMPACT_ATOMS: atom_id res chain seq x y z
N MET A 1 -0.23 -2.70 -6.12
CA MET A 1 -1.53 -3.23 -5.71
C MET A 1 -2.24 -2.10 -4.99
N ALA A 2 -3.28 -1.55 -5.58
CA ALA A 2 -4.17 -0.61 -4.91
C ALA A 2 -5.25 -1.44 -4.20
N ILE A 3 -5.52 -1.17 -2.96
CA ILE A 3 -6.38 -2.00 -2.12
C ILE A 3 -7.54 -1.18 -1.59
N GLY A 4 -8.72 -1.62 -1.89
CA GLY A 4 -9.95 -1.12 -1.36
C GLY A 4 -10.84 -2.25 -0.81
N LEU A 5 -11.63 -2.11 0.25
CA LEU A 5 -11.99 -3.16 1.21
C LEU A 5 -13.42 -3.19 1.72
N VAL A 6 -13.95 -4.39 2.08
CA VAL A 6 -15.29 -4.63 2.70
C VAL A 6 -15.23 -5.58 3.91
N GLY A 7 -15.92 -5.32 4.99
CA GLY A 7 -16.00 -6.15 6.16
C GLY A 7 -17.37 -6.29 6.83
N SER A 8 -17.59 -7.34 7.58
CA SER A 8 -18.64 -7.49 8.58
C SER A 8 -18.05 -7.91 9.92
N GLU A 9 -18.65 -7.41 11.00
CA GLU A 9 -18.23 -7.63 12.38
C GLU A 9 -18.31 -9.09 12.83
N MET A 10 -17.28 -9.83 12.54
CA MET A 10 -16.89 -10.93 13.43
C MET A 10 -15.40 -10.73 13.68
N CYS A 11 -15.11 -10.43 14.90
CA CYS A 11 -13.83 -10.08 15.51
C CYS A 11 -12.60 -10.31 14.61
N ILE A 12 -12.27 -9.33 13.80
CA ILE A 12 -11.06 -9.30 12.97
C ILE A 12 -9.83 -9.63 13.83
N ARG A 13 -9.86 -9.22 15.11
CA ARG A 13 -8.85 -9.55 16.11
C ARG A 13 -8.71 -11.04 16.34
N ASP A 14 -9.80 -11.82 16.27
CA ASP A 14 -9.75 -13.27 16.46
C ASP A 14 -9.46 -14.00 15.14
N ARG A 15 -9.86 -13.45 13.98
CA ARG A 15 -9.43 -13.94 12.67
C ARG A 15 -7.96 -13.62 12.38
N TRP A 16 -7.49 -12.42 12.73
CA TRP A 16 -6.05 -12.12 12.72
C TRP A 16 -5.28 -13.07 13.64
N ARG A 17 -5.80 -13.37 14.84
CA ARG A 17 -5.23 -14.38 15.71
C ARG A 17 -5.38 -15.80 15.16
N SER A 18 -6.38 -16.09 14.37
CA SER A 18 -6.52 -17.39 13.69
C SER A 18 -5.62 -17.50 12.46
N PHE A 19 -5.42 -16.40 11.73
CA PHE A 19 -4.48 -16.32 10.60
C PHE A 19 -3.03 -16.13 11.08
N MET A 20 -2.83 -15.49 12.23
CA MET A 20 -1.55 -15.32 12.94
C MET A 20 -1.37 -16.27 14.13
N ARG A 21 -2.24 -17.23 14.33
CA ARG A 21 -1.95 -18.41 15.16
C ARG A 21 -1.06 -19.38 14.36
N LEU A 22 0.04 -18.86 13.94
CA LEU A 22 1.25 -19.65 13.95
C LEU A 22 1.60 -19.77 15.43
N GLU A 23 1.32 -20.93 16.03
CA GLU A 23 2.02 -21.28 17.27
C GLU A 23 3.50 -21.02 16.98
N GLU A 24 4.26 -20.57 17.97
CA GLU A 24 5.71 -20.26 17.80
C GLU A 24 6.51 -21.43 17.18
N SER A 25 5.94 -22.64 17.14
CA SER A 25 6.45 -23.83 16.47
C SER A 25 6.22 -23.87 14.94
N GLU A 26 5.42 -22.96 14.36
CA GLU A 26 5.00 -22.96 12.95
C GLU A 26 5.48 -21.73 12.17
N ILE A 27 6.41 -20.96 12.69
CA ILE A 27 7.17 -20.03 11.86
C ILE A 27 7.99 -20.89 10.90
N GLU A 28 7.49 -21.09 9.71
CA GLU A 28 8.19 -21.84 8.68
C GLU A 28 9.50 -21.16 8.34
N ALA A 29 10.56 -21.71 8.91
CA ALA A 29 11.91 -21.30 8.56
C ALA A 29 12.13 -21.48 7.04
N PRO A 30 12.96 -20.65 6.39
CA PRO A 30 13.45 -20.93 5.06
C PRO A 30 14.11 -22.33 5.06
N ARG A 31 14.19 -22.97 3.88
CA ARG A 31 14.89 -24.26 3.74
C ARG A 31 16.25 -24.20 4.46
N LEU A 32 16.60 -25.28 5.12
CA LEU A 32 17.91 -25.39 5.75
C LEU A 32 19.03 -25.00 4.77
N GLY A 33 19.81 -23.96 5.12
CA GLY A 33 20.87 -23.41 4.29
C GLY A 33 20.47 -22.20 3.43
N GLU A 34 19.18 -21.78 3.39
CA GLU A 34 18.81 -20.52 2.77
C GLU A 34 19.06 -19.33 3.73
N PRO A 35 19.61 -18.20 3.24
CA PRO A 35 19.86 -17.05 4.06
C PRO A 35 18.56 -16.32 4.42
N PHE A 36 18.49 -15.77 5.63
CA PHE A 36 17.48 -14.75 5.96
C PHE A 36 17.84 -13.40 5.34
N LEU A 37 16.87 -12.77 4.70
CA LEU A 37 17.04 -11.43 4.14
C LEU A 37 16.72 -10.40 5.23
N LEU A 38 17.73 -9.71 5.71
CA LEU A 38 17.61 -8.65 6.72
C LEU A 38 17.51 -7.28 6.02
N THR A 39 16.46 -7.09 5.21
CA THR A 39 16.23 -5.88 4.41
C THR A 39 14.80 -5.38 4.65
N PRO A 40 14.49 -4.09 4.35
CA PRO A 40 13.11 -3.59 4.40
C PRO A 40 12.17 -4.24 3.37
N GLY A 41 12.71 -5.07 2.49
CA GLY A 41 12.03 -5.83 1.45
C GLY A 41 12.88 -5.85 0.15
N PRO A 42 12.91 -7.00 -0.54
CA PRO A 42 12.10 -8.20 -0.29
C PRO A 42 12.44 -8.88 1.03
N LEU A 43 11.45 -9.49 1.65
CA LEU A 43 11.61 -10.32 2.85
C LEU A 43 11.87 -11.78 2.46
N THR A 44 12.42 -12.55 3.39
CA THR A 44 12.51 -14.01 3.24
C THR A 44 11.09 -14.60 3.21
N THR A 45 10.80 -15.41 2.20
CA THR A 45 9.50 -16.09 2.04
C THR A 45 9.57 -17.51 2.57
N SER A 46 8.45 -18.03 3.08
CA SER A 46 8.32 -19.40 3.56
C SER A 46 8.53 -20.42 2.42
N TYR A 47 8.81 -21.66 2.80
CA TYR A 47 8.90 -22.76 1.85
C TYR A 47 7.57 -22.99 1.12
N ASP A 48 6.44 -22.91 1.82
CA ASP A 48 5.11 -23.12 1.23
C ASP A 48 4.77 -22.02 0.22
N THR A 49 5.10 -20.76 0.52
CA THR A 49 4.98 -19.68 -0.45
C THR A 49 5.77 -19.97 -1.72
N LYS A 50 7.03 -20.46 -1.59
CA LYS A 50 7.85 -20.83 -2.74
C LYS A 50 7.28 -22.03 -3.49
N SER A 51 6.81 -23.04 -2.76
CA SER A 51 6.26 -24.28 -3.33
C SER A 51 4.96 -24.04 -4.10
N ALA A 52 4.11 -23.17 -3.60
CA ALA A 52 2.85 -22.78 -4.28
C ALA A 52 3.06 -22.18 -5.67
N MET A 53 4.28 -21.68 -5.95
CA MET A 53 4.63 -21.08 -7.23
C MET A 53 5.16 -22.06 -8.28
N LEU A 54 5.37 -23.32 -7.89
CA LEU A 54 5.86 -24.34 -8.82
C LEU A 54 4.76 -24.86 -9.75
N LYS A 55 3.50 -24.44 -9.55
CA LYS A 55 2.37 -24.82 -10.37
C LYS A 55 2.06 -23.71 -11.39
N ASP A 56 2.05 -24.08 -12.67
CA ASP A 56 1.57 -23.22 -13.73
C ASP A 56 0.04 -23.13 -13.72
N TRP A 57 -0.50 -21.93 -13.99
CA TRP A 57 -1.92 -21.65 -14.02
C TRP A 57 -2.31 -21.03 -15.35
N GLY A 58 -3.40 -21.50 -15.93
CA GLY A 58 -4.02 -20.82 -17.05
C GLY A 58 -4.80 -19.58 -16.59
N SER A 59 -4.61 -18.46 -17.27
CA SER A 59 -5.26 -17.19 -16.88
C SER A 59 -6.80 -17.23 -16.92
N TRP A 60 -7.39 -18.17 -17.64
CA TRP A 60 -8.84 -18.40 -17.74
C TRP A 60 -9.33 -19.58 -16.91
N ASP A 61 -8.45 -20.30 -16.21
CA ASP A 61 -8.84 -21.39 -15.35
C ASP A 61 -9.78 -20.93 -14.22
N GLY A 62 -10.81 -21.72 -13.93
CA GLY A 62 -11.77 -21.43 -12.87
C GLY A 62 -11.06 -21.29 -11.51
N ASP A 63 -10.16 -22.22 -11.21
CA ASP A 63 -9.38 -22.24 -9.98
C ASP A 63 -8.49 -21.00 -9.84
N PHE A 64 -7.84 -20.56 -10.92
CA PHE A 64 -7.02 -19.36 -10.91
C PHE A 64 -7.84 -18.10 -10.65
N ARG A 65 -9.01 -17.99 -11.27
CA ARG A 65 -9.92 -16.86 -11.04
C ARG A 65 -10.46 -16.85 -9.62
N GLN A 66 -10.81 -18.02 -9.08
CA GLN A 66 -11.26 -18.15 -7.69
C GLN A 66 -10.14 -17.78 -6.71
N MET A 67 -8.91 -18.25 -6.93
CA MET A 67 -7.76 -17.88 -6.13
C MET A 67 -7.48 -16.37 -6.17
N THR A 68 -7.58 -15.76 -7.34
CA THR A 68 -7.42 -14.30 -7.50
C THR A 68 -8.52 -13.54 -6.74
N GLN A 69 -9.75 -14.01 -6.77
CA GLN A 69 -10.83 -13.39 -6.00
C GLN A 69 -10.61 -13.53 -4.50
N LEU A 70 -10.27 -14.71 -4.01
CA LEU A 70 -9.95 -14.94 -2.60
C LEU A 70 -8.80 -14.05 -2.12
N MET A 71 -7.76 -13.90 -2.93
CA MET A 71 -6.65 -12.99 -2.62
C MET A 71 -7.14 -11.53 -2.49
N ARG A 72 -7.98 -11.07 -3.41
CA ARG A 72 -8.57 -9.73 -3.35
C ARG A 72 -9.40 -9.55 -2.08
N ASP A 73 -10.26 -10.50 -1.77
CA ASP A 73 -11.13 -10.48 -0.59
C ASP A 73 -10.31 -10.45 0.71
N GLN A 74 -9.25 -11.27 0.81
CA GLN A 74 -8.35 -11.27 1.95
C GLN A 74 -7.60 -9.94 2.12
N LEU A 75 -7.08 -9.40 1.02
CA LEU A 75 -6.45 -8.07 1.05
C LEU A 75 -7.46 -7.00 1.46
N ILE A 76 -8.71 -7.17 1.06
CA ILE A 76 -9.84 -6.37 1.46
C ILE A 76 -10.10 -6.52 2.97
N GLU A 77 -10.16 -7.67 3.54
CA GLU A 77 -10.34 -7.89 4.97
C GLU A 77 -9.22 -7.27 5.84
N MET A 78 -8.02 -7.11 5.30
CA MET A 78 -6.88 -6.51 6.02
C MET A 78 -7.03 -5.03 6.37
N LEU A 79 -7.91 -4.24 5.74
CA LEU A 79 -8.17 -2.86 6.16
C LEU A 79 -9.09 -2.78 7.40
N GLY A 80 -9.74 -3.85 7.78
CA GLY A 80 -10.63 -3.81 8.93
C GLY A 80 -12.01 -3.19 8.62
N SER A 81 -12.59 -2.48 9.53
CA SER A 81 -13.96 -1.95 9.43
C SER A 81 -14.07 -0.70 8.55
N GLY A 82 -15.20 -0.53 7.87
CA GLY A 82 -15.46 0.65 7.03
C GLY A 82 -14.99 0.50 5.59
N ASN A 83 -14.85 -0.69 5.15
CA ASN A 83 -14.24 -1.07 3.88
C ASN A 83 -15.25 -1.39 2.76
N GLU A 84 -16.56 -1.33 3.01
CA GLU A 84 -17.64 -1.80 2.14
C GLU A 84 -17.70 -1.10 0.77
N SER A 85 -17.00 0.02 0.61
CA SER A 85 -16.97 0.80 -0.63
C SER A 85 -15.64 0.70 -1.39
N PHE A 86 -14.72 -0.15 -0.92
CA PHE A 86 -13.41 -0.29 -1.55
C PHE A 86 -13.33 -1.56 -2.41
N ASP A 87 -12.38 -1.60 -3.31
CA ASP A 87 -12.05 -2.77 -4.14
C ASP A 87 -10.53 -2.93 -4.26
N CYS A 88 -10.08 -4.16 -4.51
CA CYS A 88 -8.66 -4.47 -4.68
C CYS A 88 -8.34 -4.66 -6.16
N VAL A 89 -7.35 -3.94 -6.65
CA VAL A 89 -6.84 -4.05 -8.01
C VAL A 89 -5.40 -4.59 -7.98
N PRO A 90 -5.19 -5.90 -8.17
CA PRO A 90 -3.86 -6.46 -8.35
C PRO A 90 -3.22 -5.93 -9.64
N MET A 91 -2.00 -5.44 -9.54
CA MET A 91 -1.25 -4.93 -10.68
C MET A 91 0.06 -5.68 -10.82
N GLN A 92 0.42 -6.03 -12.04
CA GLN A 92 1.74 -6.57 -12.36
C GLN A 92 2.77 -5.44 -12.35
N GLY A 93 3.91 -5.68 -11.75
CA GLY A 93 5.00 -4.70 -11.70
C GLY A 93 5.53 -4.43 -10.30
N SER A 94 6.42 -3.45 -10.21
CA SER A 94 7.02 -3.02 -8.94
C SER A 94 6.08 -2.14 -8.13
N GLY A 95 6.35 -1.99 -6.81
CA GLY A 95 5.63 -1.02 -5.98
C GLY A 95 5.70 0.41 -6.52
N SER A 96 6.82 0.81 -7.13
CA SER A 96 6.94 2.12 -7.80
C SER A 96 5.95 2.28 -8.95
N PHE A 97 5.66 1.20 -9.68
CA PHE A 97 4.64 1.20 -10.73
C PHE A 97 3.23 1.38 -10.15
N SER A 98 2.93 0.76 -9.01
CA SER A 98 1.64 0.95 -8.34
C SER A 98 1.44 2.40 -7.86
N VAL A 99 2.50 3.04 -7.34
CA VAL A 99 2.45 4.47 -6.97
C VAL A 99 2.20 5.33 -8.20
N GLU A 100 2.91 5.09 -9.30
CA GLU A 100 2.70 5.82 -10.56
C GLU A 100 1.28 5.62 -11.09
N ALA A 101 0.78 4.39 -11.07
CA ALA A 101 -0.59 4.08 -11.49
C ALA A 101 -1.64 4.77 -10.60
N MET A 102 -1.45 4.78 -9.28
CA MET A 102 -2.32 5.51 -8.36
C MET A 102 -2.33 7.01 -8.68
N LEU A 103 -1.16 7.64 -8.77
CA LEU A 103 -1.04 9.07 -9.07
C LEU A 103 -1.61 9.42 -10.44
N GLY A 104 -1.36 8.58 -11.44
CA GLY A 104 -1.87 8.79 -12.81
C GLY A 104 -3.37 8.62 -12.96
N SER A 105 -3.98 7.73 -12.15
CA SER A 105 -5.41 7.38 -12.24
C SER A 105 -6.30 8.27 -11.40
N PHE A 106 -5.87 8.61 -10.18
CA PHE A 106 -6.70 9.35 -9.22
C PHE A 106 -6.49 10.86 -9.29
N VAL A 107 -5.29 11.33 -9.64
CA VAL A 107 -5.05 12.78 -9.77
C VAL A 107 -5.50 13.26 -11.15
N PRO A 108 -6.49 14.16 -11.27
CA PRO A 108 -6.91 14.75 -12.52
C PRO A 108 -5.77 15.49 -13.24
N LYS A 109 -5.89 15.71 -14.55
CA LYS A 109 -4.84 16.42 -15.32
C LYS A 109 -4.66 17.86 -14.90
N ASP A 110 -5.72 18.48 -14.44
CA ASP A 110 -5.81 19.85 -13.91
C ASP A 110 -5.77 19.90 -12.36
N GLY A 111 -5.60 18.74 -11.72
CA GLY A 111 -5.48 18.66 -10.26
C GLY A 111 -4.11 19.07 -9.76
N LYS A 112 -4.06 19.68 -8.59
CA LYS A 112 -2.84 20.03 -7.86
C LYS A 112 -2.67 19.13 -6.64
N VAL A 113 -1.45 18.70 -6.36
CA VAL A 113 -1.14 17.74 -5.30
C VAL A 113 -0.23 18.36 -4.24
N LEU A 114 -0.58 18.19 -2.97
CA LEU A 114 0.33 18.38 -1.86
C LEU A 114 1.03 17.06 -1.55
N VAL A 115 2.34 16.99 -1.78
CA VAL A 115 3.16 15.82 -1.44
C VAL A 115 3.81 16.05 -0.07
N LEU A 116 3.58 15.12 0.84
CA LEU A 116 4.23 15.11 2.14
C LEU A 116 5.50 14.25 2.05
N SER A 117 6.65 14.87 2.27
CA SER A 117 7.95 14.24 2.11
C SER A 117 8.78 14.35 3.38
N ASN A 118 9.26 13.20 3.85
CA ASN A 118 10.26 13.10 4.89
C ASN A 118 11.26 11.97 4.58
N GLY A 119 11.59 11.83 3.28
CA GLY A 119 12.57 10.89 2.79
C GLY A 119 12.44 10.60 1.30
N ALA A 120 13.13 9.56 0.85
CA ALA A 120 13.30 9.25 -0.56
C ALA A 120 12.00 8.89 -1.30
N TYR A 121 11.01 8.29 -0.62
CA TYR A 121 9.77 7.86 -1.28
C TYR A 121 8.80 9.01 -1.48
N GLY A 122 8.72 9.95 -0.53
CA GLY A 122 8.00 11.21 -0.73
C GLY A 122 8.58 12.02 -1.90
N GLN A 123 9.90 12.15 -1.98
CA GLN A 123 10.57 12.81 -3.10
C GLN A 123 10.33 12.09 -4.44
N ARG A 124 10.26 10.74 -4.41
CA ARG A 124 9.94 9.96 -5.62
C ARG A 124 8.51 10.21 -6.09
N ALA A 125 7.54 10.32 -5.18
CA ALA A 125 6.16 10.65 -5.53
C ALA A 125 6.08 12.02 -6.23
N ALA A 126 6.77 13.04 -5.71
CA ALA A 126 6.87 14.36 -6.34
C ALA A 126 7.50 14.28 -7.74
N LYS A 127 8.59 13.52 -7.88
CA LYS A 127 9.23 13.29 -9.18
C LYS A 127 8.29 12.59 -10.17
N THR A 128 7.51 11.62 -9.71
CA THR A 128 6.52 10.91 -10.55
C THR A 128 5.44 11.87 -11.03
N LEU A 129 4.89 12.73 -10.15
CA LEU A 129 3.91 13.75 -10.54
C LEU A 129 4.48 14.71 -11.59
N LYS A 130 5.75 15.11 -11.45
CA LYS A 130 6.43 15.92 -12.47
C LYS A 130 6.48 15.22 -13.84
N TYR A 131 6.79 13.92 -13.89
CA TYR A 131 6.77 13.14 -15.15
C TYR A 131 5.36 13.00 -15.72
N LEU A 132 4.37 12.80 -14.86
CA LEU A 132 2.96 12.75 -15.25
C LEU A 132 2.39 14.12 -15.61
N LYS A 133 3.18 15.20 -15.52
CA LYS A 133 2.77 16.59 -15.76
C LYS A 133 1.55 16.98 -14.89
N ARG A 134 1.59 16.60 -13.62
CA ARG A 134 0.63 17.02 -12.61
C ARG A 134 1.23 18.13 -11.78
N ASP A 135 0.45 19.20 -11.55
CA ASP A 135 0.88 20.27 -10.66
C ASP A 135 0.99 19.78 -9.23
N HIS A 136 2.03 20.20 -8.53
CA HIS A 136 2.27 19.76 -7.15
C HIS A 136 3.17 20.72 -6.39
N ILE A 137 2.98 20.72 -5.08
CA ILE A 137 3.87 21.34 -4.11
C ILE A 137 4.35 20.28 -3.12
N VAL A 138 5.47 20.51 -2.47
CA VAL A 138 6.06 19.56 -1.52
C VAL A 138 6.20 20.21 -0.16
N LEU A 139 5.58 19.62 0.86
CA LEU A 139 5.94 19.85 2.25
C LEU A 139 7.12 18.94 2.58
N ASP A 140 8.33 19.47 2.52
CA ASP A 140 9.56 18.73 2.78
C ASP A 140 9.99 18.89 4.23
N LYS A 141 10.03 17.78 4.97
CA LYS A 141 10.42 17.71 6.38
C LYS A 141 11.87 17.22 6.56
N GLY A 142 12.60 17.04 5.46
CA GLY A 142 13.90 16.34 5.48
C GLY A 142 13.73 14.86 5.87
N ASP A 143 14.81 14.25 6.35
CA ASP A 143 14.82 12.81 6.65
C ASP A 143 14.54 12.49 8.15
N TYR A 144 14.17 13.50 8.95
CA TYR A 144 14.15 13.35 10.42
C TYR A 144 12.83 13.70 11.09
N LEU A 145 11.92 14.37 10.42
CA LEU A 145 10.68 14.85 11.03
C LEU A 145 9.46 14.35 10.24
N PRO A 146 8.41 13.85 10.92
CA PRO A 146 7.16 13.54 10.27
C PRO A 146 6.41 14.84 9.90
N PRO A 147 5.69 14.88 8.76
CA PRO A 147 4.70 15.92 8.51
C PRO A 147 3.55 15.83 9.53
N ARG A 148 3.03 16.96 9.98
CA ARG A 148 1.95 17.02 10.96
C ARG A 148 0.62 17.40 10.30
N GLY A 149 -0.48 16.91 10.87
CA GLY A 149 -1.82 17.27 10.40
C GLY A 149 -2.09 18.78 10.43
N GLU A 150 -1.58 19.49 11.43
CA GLU A 150 -1.69 20.96 11.54
C GLU A 150 -1.04 21.67 10.35
N GLU A 151 0.17 21.28 9.97
CA GLU A 151 0.89 21.85 8.80
C GLU A 151 0.13 21.59 7.49
N VAL A 152 -0.45 20.39 7.37
CA VAL A 152 -1.29 20.03 6.21
C VAL A 152 -2.53 20.94 6.18
N ALA A 153 -3.20 21.11 7.31
CA ALA A 153 -4.40 21.97 7.40
C ALA A 153 -4.07 23.43 7.03
N GLU A 154 -2.96 23.98 7.51
CA GLU A 154 -2.52 25.34 7.19
C GLU A 154 -2.28 25.52 5.68
N ILE A 155 -1.58 24.58 5.04
CA ILE A 155 -1.33 24.64 3.59
C ILE A 155 -2.64 24.56 2.81
N LEU A 156 -3.52 23.61 3.17
CA LEU A 156 -4.79 23.41 2.48
C LEU A 156 -5.77 24.60 2.68
N ALA A 157 -5.63 25.35 3.76
CA ALA A 157 -6.40 26.58 4.00
C ALA A 157 -5.94 27.76 3.13
N THR A 158 -4.67 27.77 2.71
CA THR A 158 -4.08 28.86 1.91
C THR A 158 -4.07 28.58 0.40
N ASP A 159 -4.19 27.34 -0.01
CA ASP A 159 -4.14 26.91 -1.42
C ASP A 159 -5.36 26.04 -1.77
N ASN A 160 -6.38 26.71 -2.30
CA ASN A 160 -7.64 26.07 -2.68
C ASN A 160 -7.57 25.22 -3.95
N ASP A 161 -6.50 25.33 -4.72
CA ASP A 161 -6.32 24.57 -5.96
C ASP A 161 -5.85 23.14 -5.68
N ILE A 162 -5.34 22.86 -4.49
CA ILE A 162 -4.95 21.51 -4.08
C ILE A 162 -6.19 20.63 -4.03
N THR A 163 -6.16 19.55 -4.81
CA THR A 163 -7.22 18.55 -4.88
C THR A 163 -6.90 17.29 -4.08
N HIS A 164 -5.62 16.94 -4.01
CA HIS A 164 -5.14 15.71 -3.39
C HIS A 164 -3.94 15.95 -2.47
N VAL A 165 -3.86 15.14 -1.43
CA VAL A 165 -2.67 15.00 -0.58
C VAL A 165 -2.08 13.62 -0.81
N VAL A 166 -0.77 13.52 -0.95
CA VAL A 166 -0.03 12.25 -1.04
C VAL A 166 0.85 12.11 0.17
N ALA A 167 0.69 11.00 0.89
CA ALA A 167 1.47 10.68 2.07
C ALA A 167 2.08 9.28 1.98
N VAL A 168 3.33 9.13 2.39
CA VAL A 168 3.95 7.83 2.65
C VAL A 168 3.60 7.40 4.07
N HIS A 169 3.05 6.21 4.25
CA HIS A 169 2.62 5.74 5.58
C HIS A 169 3.83 5.47 6.49
N CYS A 170 4.80 4.70 6.00
CA CYS A 170 6.08 4.49 6.66
C CYS A 170 7.21 4.79 5.67
N GLU A 171 7.91 5.89 5.91
CA GLU A 171 9.04 6.27 5.05
C GLU A 171 10.22 5.34 5.33
N THR A 172 10.48 4.44 4.40
CA THR A 172 11.47 3.37 4.58
C THR A 172 12.89 3.90 4.69
N SER A 173 13.20 5.00 4.01
CA SER A 173 14.57 5.57 4.00
C SER A 173 14.94 6.20 5.33
N SER A 174 13.96 6.73 6.07
CA SER A 174 14.17 7.33 7.40
C SER A 174 13.67 6.44 8.55
N GLY A 175 12.85 5.41 8.25
CA GLY A 175 12.24 4.54 9.26
C GLY A 175 11.10 5.21 10.04
N ILE A 176 10.56 6.32 9.55
CA ILE A 176 9.54 7.10 10.24
C ILE A 176 8.14 6.63 9.85
N LEU A 177 7.35 6.23 10.85
CA LEU A 177 5.91 6.04 10.70
C LEU A 177 5.22 7.40 10.77
N ASN A 178 4.60 7.80 9.67
CA ASN A 178 3.91 9.09 9.57
C ASN A 178 2.52 9.04 10.22
N PRO A 179 2.04 10.14 10.81
CA PRO A 179 0.77 10.23 11.52
C PRO A 179 -0.41 10.30 10.54
N ILE A 180 -0.70 9.20 9.85
CA ILE A 180 -1.69 9.13 8.76
C ILE A 180 -3.09 9.48 9.24
N GLU A 181 -3.47 9.19 10.49
CA GLU A 181 -4.78 9.57 11.04
C GLU A 181 -4.93 11.10 11.12
N GLU A 182 -3.92 11.81 11.62
CA GLU A 182 -3.93 13.29 11.69
C GLU A 182 -3.96 13.90 10.28
N ILE A 183 -3.14 13.38 9.37
CA ILE A 183 -3.06 13.83 7.97
C ILE A 183 -4.41 13.60 7.27
N SER A 184 -5.01 12.43 7.48
CA SER A 184 -6.32 12.08 6.93
C SER A 184 -7.41 13.04 7.42
N LEU A 185 -7.43 13.31 8.72
CA LEU A 185 -8.41 14.22 9.31
C LEU A 185 -8.28 15.63 8.73
N ALA A 186 -7.06 16.16 8.64
CA ALA A 186 -6.79 17.48 8.06
C ALA A 186 -7.22 17.54 6.58
N THR A 187 -6.89 16.51 5.82
CA THR A 187 -7.23 16.40 4.40
C THR A 187 -8.75 16.33 4.19
N TYR A 188 -9.42 15.48 4.97
CA TYR A 188 -10.88 15.30 4.90
C TYR A 188 -11.63 16.57 5.28
N ASN A 189 -11.24 17.23 6.37
CA ASN A 189 -11.86 18.47 6.83
C ASN A 189 -11.71 19.62 5.81
N ALA A 190 -10.63 19.62 5.05
CA ALA A 190 -10.44 20.56 3.94
C ALA A 190 -11.22 20.16 2.66
N GLY A 191 -11.94 19.05 2.66
CA GLY A 191 -12.68 18.55 1.49
C GLY A 191 -11.74 18.06 0.38
N ARG A 192 -10.53 17.64 0.71
CA ARG A 192 -9.53 17.09 -0.23
C ARG A 192 -9.44 15.57 -0.10
N LYS A 193 -8.76 14.93 -1.05
CA LYS A 193 -8.62 13.49 -1.12
C LYS A 193 -7.21 13.05 -0.72
N LEU A 194 -7.10 11.97 0.04
CA LEU A 194 -5.82 11.41 0.48
C LEU A 194 -5.47 10.18 -0.34
N LEU A 195 -4.24 10.15 -0.85
CA LEU A 195 -3.61 9.01 -1.51
C LEU A 195 -2.45 8.52 -0.63
N ILE A 196 -2.42 7.23 -0.31
CA ILE A 196 -1.46 6.67 0.66
C ILE A 196 -0.53 5.68 -0.02
N ASP A 197 0.77 5.98 0.02
CA ASP A 197 1.81 4.98 -0.23
C ASP A 197 2.07 4.21 1.06
N SER A 198 1.56 2.98 1.15
CA SER A 198 1.71 2.11 2.31
C SER A 198 2.58 0.88 2.01
N MET A 199 3.57 1.04 1.14
CA MET A 199 4.45 -0.07 0.72
C MET A 199 5.08 -0.81 1.89
N SER A 200 5.56 -0.09 2.88
CA SER A 200 6.31 -0.63 4.02
C SER A 200 5.48 -0.74 5.31
N ALA A 201 4.17 -0.51 5.24
CA ALA A 201 3.31 -0.55 6.42
C ALA A 201 2.08 -1.44 6.26
N PHE A 202 1.48 -1.50 5.07
CA PHE A 202 0.28 -2.29 4.84
C PHE A 202 0.54 -3.78 5.07
N GLY A 203 -0.28 -4.38 5.91
CA GLY A 203 -0.11 -5.77 6.37
C GLY A 203 0.58 -5.88 7.73
N ALA A 204 1.32 -4.84 8.16
CA ALA A 204 1.92 -4.77 9.50
C ALA A 204 1.24 -3.73 10.40
N ILE A 205 0.76 -2.64 9.80
CA ILE A 205 0.05 -1.55 10.49
C ILE A 205 -1.38 -1.50 9.96
N LEU A 206 -2.34 -1.51 10.86
CA LEU A 206 -3.76 -1.47 10.52
C LEU A 206 -4.13 -0.09 9.96
N VAL A 207 -4.87 -0.08 8.85
CA VAL A 207 -5.43 1.14 8.23
C VAL A 207 -6.93 0.96 8.13
N GLU A 208 -7.66 1.48 9.11
CA GLU A 208 -9.12 1.35 9.18
C GLU A 208 -9.82 2.52 8.46
N PRO A 209 -10.59 2.29 7.37
CA PRO A 209 -11.30 3.36 6.66
C PRO A 209 -12.30 4.14 7.51
N ASN A 210 -12.75 3.59 8.61
CA ASN A 210 -13.59 4.30 9.57
C ASN A 210 -12.83 5.44 10.29
N LYS A 211 -11.52 5.28 10.49
CA LYS A 211 -10.66 6.27 11.16
C LYS A 211 -9.86 7.10 10.16
N ILE A 212 -9.37 6.47 9.10
CA ILE A 212 -8.51 7.06 8.09
C ILE A 212 -9.29 7.19 6.79
N LYS A 213 -9.65 8.41 6.42
CA LYS A 213 -10.34 8.69 5.16
C LYS A 213 -9.32 8.85 4.04
N PHE A 214 -9.38 7.97 3.06
CA PHE A 214 -8.51 8.00 1.88
C PHE A 214 -9.27 7.57 0.63
N GLU A 215 -8.77 7.98 -0.53
CA GLU A 215 -9.33 7.60 -1.84
C GLU A 215 -8.66 6.33 -2.38
N ALA A 216 -7.35 6.23 -2.22
CA ALA A 216 -6.59 5.04 -2.60
C ALA A 216 -5.39 4.81 -1.68
N ILE A 217 -5.06 3.53 -1.52
CA ILE A 217 -3.85 3.08 -0.82
C ILE A 217 -3.13 2.06 -1.69
N VAL A 218 -1.82 2.15 -1.76
CA VAL A 218 -1.00 1.20 -2.51
C VAL A 218 -0.01 0.47 -1.62
N SER A 219 0.20 -0.81 -1.95
CA SER A 219 1.22 -1.64 -1.30
C SER A 219 1.86 -2.58 -2.31
N SER A 220 2.88 -3.33 -1.89
CA SER A 220 3.50 -4.36 -2.70
C SER A 220 3.69 -5.66 -1.92
N ALA A 221 3.48 -6.78 -2.62
CA ALA A 221 3.46 -8.10 -2.01
C ALA A 221 4.79 -8.53 -1.35
N ASN A 222 5.92 -7.99 -1.81
CA ASN A 222 7.26 -8.33 -1.32
C ASN A 222 7.68 -7.62 -0.04
N LYS A 223 6.80 -6.82 0.55
CA LYS A 223 6.99 -6.10 1.82
C LYS A 223 6.29 -6.87 2.95
N CYS A 224 5.51 -6.22 3.76
CA CYS A 224 4.87 -6.83 4.93
C CYS A 224 3.92 -8.00 4.61
N ILE A 225 3.45 -8.13 3.37
CA ILE A 225 2.67 -9.29 2.92
C ILE A 225 3.57 -10.53 2.70
N ALA A 226 4.90 -10.35 2.69
CA ALA A 226 5.92 -11.40 2.63
C ALA A 226 5.87 -12.33 1.39
N VAL A 227 5.53 -11.77 0.22
CA VAL A 227 5.61 -12.46 -1.07
C VAL A 227 6.76 -11.88 -1.91
N SER A 228 7.49 -12.71 -2.67
CA SER A 228 8.66 -12.28 -3.45
C SER A 228 8.29 -11.51 -4.72
N TYR A 229 9.20 -10.65 -5.22
CA TYR A 229 9.09 -9.97 -6.52
C TYR A 229 8.92 -10.91 -7.71
N THR A 230 9.57 -12.05 -7.68
CA THR A 230 9.54 -13.03 -8.79
C THR A 230 8.14 -13.60 -9.03
N HIS A 231 7.27 -13.56 -8.05
CA HIS A 231 5.92 -14.10 -8.11
C HIS A 231 4.96 -13.26 -8.95
N LEU A 232 5.18 -11.94 -9.01
CA LEU A 232 4.40 -11.04 -9.85
C LEU A 232 4.82 -11.09 -11.32
N ARG A 233 6.01 -11.64 -11.63
CA ARG A 233 6.50 -11.83 -13.00
C ARG A 233 6.05 -13.14 -13.67
N ALA A 234 5.55 -14.11 -12.92
CA ALA A 234 5.16 -15.42 -13.47
C ALA A 234 3.94 -15.37 -14.41
N HIS A 235 3.37 -14.20 -14.66
CA HIS A 235 2.21 -13.99 -15.52
C HIS A 235 2.45 -13.01 -16.67
N GLU A 236 3.69 -12.88 -17.14
CA GLU A 236 3.90 -12.36 -18.48
C GLU A 236 3.41 -13.42 -19.47
N THR A 237 2.12 -13.39 -19.79
CA THR A 237 1.63 -14.07 -20.97
C THR A 237 2.29 -13.44 -22.18
N ASN A 238 3.15 -14.16 -22.86
CA ASN A 238 3.57 -13.82 -24.21
C ASN A 238 2.29 -13.69 -25.07
N SER A 239 1.83 -12.48 -25.27
CA SER A 239 0.86 -12.17 -26.32
C SER A 239 1.62 -12.23 -27.65
N HIS A 240 1.47 -13.33 -28.34
CA HIS A 240 1.70 -13.37 -29.78
C HIS A 240 0.46 -12.86 -30.51
#